data_aa58e247d898f3da3c70b63c7fb62a08
#
_entry.id   aa58e247d898f3da3c70b63c7fb62a08
#
_cell.length_a   1.000
_cell.length_b   1.000
_cell.length_c   1.000
_cell.angle_alpha   90.00
_cell.angle_beta   90.00
_cell.angle_gamma   90.00
#
_symmetry.space_group_name_H-M   'P 1'
#
loop_
_entity.id
_entity.type
_entity.pdbx_description
1 polymer ?
#
loop_
_entity_poly.entity_id
_entity_poly.type
_entity_poly.pdbx_seq_one_letter_code
_entity_poly.pdbx_strand_id
1 'polypeptide(L)'
;MGYLLDTDTVSELMRARPRAGLLAKLAMVDPEDQFTSSVTIGELVYGAYRTDRPEHFLAAIDERVLPNVGVLVFDEPAARVYGRIRAHLERAGQRLAEPDLRVASIALVSSHTVVTGNVRHFSRVPDLRVENWLTE
;
A
#
# COMPACT_ATOMS: atom_id res chain seq x y z
N MET A 1 -0.97 -3.91 -16.10
CA MET A 1 -1.71 -3.65 -14.85
C MET A 1 -0.86 -4.02 -13.67
N GLY A 2 -0.71 -3.13 -12.73
CA GLY A 2 0.17 -3.36 -11.61
C GLY A 2 -0.54 -3.54 -10.28
N TYR A 3 0.27 -3.73 -9.26
CA TYR A 3 -0.19 -3.98 -7.89
C TYR A 3 0.47 -2.97 -6.95
N LEU A 4 -0.35 -2.29 -6.16
CA LEU A 4 0.09 -1.31 -5.18
C LEU A 4 0.04 -1.96 -3.80
N LEU A 5 1.20 -2.25 -3.23
CA LEU A 5 1.32 -2.92 -1.95
C LEU A 5 1.10 -1.93 -0.82
N ASP A 6 0.12 -2.22 0.04
CA ASP A 6 -0.19 -1.39 1.20
C ASP A 6 0.79 -1.66 2.35
N THR A 7 0.70 -0.86 3.39
CA THR A 7 1.63 -0.86 4.51
C THR A 7 1.77 -2.23 5.18
N ASP A 8 0.67 -2.93 5.44
CA ASP A 8 0.72 -4.23 6.10
C ASP A 8 1.43 -5.28 5.24
N THR A 9 1.22 -5.23 3.92
CA THR A 9 1.86 -6.14 2.97
C THR A 9 3.35 -5.85 2.87
N VAL A 10 3.72 -4.57 2.78
CA VAL A 10 5.14 -4.17 2.75
C VAL A 10 5.83 -4.52 4.06
N SER A 11 5.15 -4.31 5.20
CA SER A 11 5.69 -4.68 6.51
C SER A 11 6.00 -6.17 6.59
N GLU A 12 5.17 -7.00 5.97
CA GLU A 12 5.42 -8.44 5.94
C GLU A 12 6.72 -8.76 5.17
N LEU A 13 6.97 -8.05 4.07
CA LEU A 13 8.20 -8.21 3.28
C LEU A 13 9.46 -7.82 4.06
N MET A 14 9.33 -6.97 5.06
CA MET A 14 10.46 -6.52 5.88
C MET A 14 10.86 -7.53 6.96
N ARG A 15 10.04 -8.54 7.20
CA ARG A 15 10.33 -9.57 8.20
C ARG A 15 11.46 -10.47 7.72
N ALA A 16 12.18 -11.07 8.68
CA ALA A 16 13.26 -12.01 8.36
C ALA A 16 12.73 -13.21 7.57
N ARG A 17 11.49 -13.64 7.87
CA ARG A 17 10.83 -14.74 7.16
C ARG A 17 9.44 -14.33 6.74
N PRO A 18 9.31 -13.66 5.58
CA PRO A 18 7.99 -13.29 5.07
C PRO A 18 7.14 -14.53 4.79
N ARG A 19 5.83 -14.36 4.83
CA ARG A 19 4.89 -15.47 4.55
C ARG A 19 5.13 -16.04 3.17
N ALA A 20 5.13 -17.37 3.09
CA ALA A 20 5.38 -18.07 1.83
C ALA A 20 4.34 -17.74 0.76
N GLY A 21 3.08 -17.55 1.16
CA GLY A 21 2.01 -17.21 0.23
C GLY A 21 2.23 -15.85 -0.43
N LEU A 22 2.71 -14.87 0.33
CA LEU A 22 3.04 -13.55 -0.22
C LEU A 22 4.20 -13.66 -1.22
N LEU A 23 5.25 -14.37 -0.85
CA LEU A 23 6.41 -14.54 -1.73
C LEU A 23 6.04 -15.26 -3.03
N ALA A 24 5.16 -16.27 -2.93
CA ALA A 24 4.69 -17.00 -4.10
C ALA A 24 3.90 -16.09 -5.05
N LYS A 25 3.03 -15.23 -4.52
CA LYS A 25 2.27 -14.27 -5.34
C LYS A 25 3.20 -13.28 -6.03
N LEU A 26 4.16 -12.73 -5.28
CA LEU A 26 5.12 -11.77 -5.85
C LEU A 26 5.95 -12.40 -6.95
N ALA A 27 6.32 -13.67 -6.82
CA ALA A 27 7.10 -14.37 -7.83
C ALA A 27 6.33 -14.53 -9.15
N MET A 28 5.01 -14.43 -9.13
CA MET A 28 4.16 -14.55 -10.31
C MET A 28 3.89 -13.21 -10.99
N VAL A 29 4.35 -12.11 -10.42
CA VAL A 29 4.11 -10.76 -10.93
C VAL A 29 5.44 -10.20 -11.43
N ASP A 30 5.42 -9.58 -12.63
CA ASP A 30 6.62 -8.91 -13.13
C ASP A 30 7.08 -7.84 -12.15
N PRO A 31 8.39 -7.72 -11.88
CA PRO A 31 8.89 -6.68 -10.96
C PRO A 31 8.44 -5.26 -11.36
N GLU A 32 8.29 -5.00 -12.66
CA GLU A 32 7.84 -3.71 -13.17
C GLU A 32 6.40 -3.38 -12.80
N ASP A 33 5.62 -4.38 -12.39
CA ASP A 33 4.22 -4.21 -12.00
C ASP A 33 4.04 -4.19 -10.47
N GLN A 34 5.13 -4.12 -9.72
CA GLN A 34 5.10 -4.10 -8.26
C GLN A 34 5.42 -2.69 -7.75
N PHE A 35 4.48 -2.10 -7.03
CA PHE A 35 4.58 -0.73 -6.54
C PHE A 35 4.19 -0.65 -5.08
N THR A 36 4.66 0.40 -4.42
CA THR A 36 4.07 0.89 -3.18
C THR A 36 3.87 2.40 -3.33
N SER A 37 3.47 3.09 -2.28
CA SER A 37 3.21 4.52 -2.33
C SER A 37 4.15 5.27 -1.40
N SER A 38 4.36 6.56 -1.70
CA SER A 38 5.08 7.46 -0.79
C SER A 38 4.35 7.57 0.56
N VAL A 39 3.02 7.40 0.57
CA VAL A 39 2.23 7.39 1.81
C VAL A 39 2.65 6.20 2.67
N THR A 40 2.76 5.01 2.08
CA THR A 40 3.22 3.80 2.77
C THR A 40 4.65 3.99 3.30
N ILE A 41 5.54 4.53 2.49
CA ILE A 41 6.92 4.80 2.94
C ILE A 41 6.90 5.70 4.17
N GLY A 42 6.09 6.76 4.15
CA GLY A 42 5.95 7.66 5.31
C GLY A 42 5.47 6.93 6.56
N GLU A 43 4.51 6.04 6.43
CA GLU A 43 4.02 5.24 7.56
C GLU A 43 5.09 4.29 8.11
N LEU A 44 5.86 3.66 7.23
CA LEU A 44 6.94 2.76 7.63
C LEU A 44 8.06 3.51 8.35
N VAL A 45 8.44 4.66 7.83
CA VAL A 45 9.47 5.51 8.43
C VAL A 45 9.01 6.03 9.80
N TYR A 46 7.75 6.47 9.89
CA TYR A 46 7.16 6.88 11.16
C TYR A 46 7.22 5.73 12.17
N GLY A 47 6.81 4.52 11.74
CA GLY A 47 6.86 3.33 12.60
C GLY A 47 8.27 3.01 13.08
N ALA A 48 9.27 3.18 12.20
CA ALA A 48 10.68 2.95 12.56
C ALA A 48 11.13 3.89 13.68
N TYR A 49 10.81 5.18 13.55
CA TYR A 49 11.21 6.17 14.55
C TYR A 49 10.47 6.06 15.88
N ARG A 50 9.38 5.32 15.92
CA ARG A 50 8.68 5.04 17.17
C ARG A 50 9.31 3.90 17.98
N THR A 51 10.28 3.19 17.40
CA THR A 51 10.99 2.12 18.08
C THR A 51 12.27 2.65 18.71
N ASP A 52 12.92 1.84 19.55
CA ASP A 52 14.23 2.16 20.11
C ASP A 52 15.37 1.78 19.16
N ARG A 53 15.06 1.20 17.99
CA ARG A 53 16.04 0.81 16.98
C ARG A 53 15.63 1.27 15.59
N PRO A 54 15.49 2.59 15.36
CA PRO A 54 15.03 3.08 14.07
C PRO A 54 15.94 2.67 12.91
N GLU A 55 17.25 2.64 13.14
CA GLU A 55 18.21 2.30 12.07
C GLU A 55 17.99 0.90 11.52
N HIS A 56 17.59 -0.04 12.38
CA HIS A 56 17.31 -1.41 11.97
C HIS A 56 16.13 -1.46 10.96
N PHE A 57 15.06 -0.75 11.25
CA PHE A 57 13.87 -0.73 10.39
C PHE A 57 14.09 0.13 9.15
N LEU A 58 14.82 1.23 9.27
CA LEU A 58 15.15 2.07 8.11
C LEU A 58 16.02 1.29 7.12
N ALA A 59 16.99 0.52 7.63
CA ALA A 59 17.81 -0.34 6.77
C ALA A 59 16.97 -1.38 6.04
N ALA A 60 15.97 -1.96 6.71
CA ALA A 60 15.08 -2.94 6.06
C ALA A 60 14.28 -2.30 4.92
N ILE A 61 13.82 -1.06 5.10
CA ILE A 61 13.14 -0.32 4.02
C ILE A 61 14.08 -0.17 2.83
N ASP A 62 15.30 0.29 3.07
CA ASP A 62 16.28 0.56 2.01
C ASP A 62 16.76 -0.69 1.31
N GLU A 63 16.88 -1.81 2.03
CA GLU A 63 17.48 -3.04 1.51
C GLU A 63 16.47 -4.04 0.98
N ARG A 64 15.25 -4.06 1.53
CA ARG A 64 14.26 -5.08 1.21
C ARG A 64 13.04 -4.56 0.46
N VAL A 65 12.73 -3.28 0.57
CA VAL A 65 11.54 -2.69 -0.05
C VAL A 65 11.92 -1.91 -1.31
N LEU A 66 12.67 -0.83 -1.15
CA LEU A 66 12.93 0.10 -2.25
C LEU A 66 13.60 -0.53 -3.48
N PRO A 67 14.52 -1.50 -3.35
CA PRO A 67 15.11 -2.13 -4.53
C PRO A 67 14.14 -2.97 -5.34
N ASN A 68 13.01 -3.37 -4.76
CA ASN A 68 12.11 -4.35 -5.35
C ASN A 68 10.78 -3.77 -5.86
N VAL A 69 10.46 -2.54 -5.54
CA VAL A 69 9.17 -1.93 -5.92
C VAL A 69 9.37 -0.50 -6.38
N GLY A 70 8.51 -0.07 -7.32
CA GLY A 70 8.41 1.35 -7.66
C GLY A 70 7.62 2.11 -6.59
N VAL A 71 7.89 3.40 -6.44
CA VAL A 71 7.17 4.24 -5.49
C VAL A 71 6.30 5.23 -6.25
N LEU A 72 5.00 5.15 -6.05
CA LEU A 72 4.03 6.08 -6.62
C LEU A 72 3.74 7.18 -5.61
N VAL A 73 3.53 8.39 -6.11
CA VAL A 73 3.35 9.56 -5.26
C VAL A 73 1.91 10.05 -5.27
N PHE A 74 1.52 10.73 -4.20
CA PHE A 74 0.22 11.38 -4.09
C PHE A 74 0.32 12.74 -4.78
N ASP A 75 0.11 12.76 -6.09
CA ASP A 75 0.23 13.94 -6.94
C ASP A 75 -1.13 14.63 -7.16
N GLU A 76 -1.16 15.60 -8.06
CA GLU A 76 -2.39 16.37 -8.28
C GLU A 76 -3.54 15.50 -8.84
N PRO A 77 -3.33 14.62 -9.82
CA PRO A 77 -4.42 13.73 -10.25
C PRO A 77 -4.96 12.87 -9.11
N ALA A 78 -4.06 12.33 -8.27
CA ALA A 78 -4.48 11.54 -7.11
C ALA A 78 -5.24 12.39 -6.10
N ALA A 79 -4.83 13.64 -5.90
CA ALA A 79 -5.50 14.56 -4.99
C ALA A 79 -6.94 14.85 -5.44
N ARG A 80 -7.17 14.98 -6.75
CA ARG A 80 -8.52 15.20 -7.28
C ARG A 80 -9.42 13.99 -7.07
N VAL A 81 -8.90 12.79 -7.31
CA VAL A 81 -9.63 11.54 -7.04
C VAL A 81 -9.92 11.42 -5.55
N TYR A 82 -8.93 11.72 -4.71
CA TYR A 82 -9.06 11.73 -3.25
C TYR A 82 -10.25 12.58 -2.80
N GLY A 83 -10.35 13.81 -3.28
CA GLY A 83 -11.45 14.70 -2.89
C GLY A 83 -12.82 14.14 -3.26
N ARG A 84 -12.93 13.58 -4.46
CA ARG A 84 -14.17 12.97 -4.95
C ARG A 84 -14.57 11.75 -4.12
N ILE A 85 -13.62 10.85 -3.87
CA ILE A 85 -13.88 9.63 -3.10
C ILE A 85 -14.24 9.97 -1.66
N ARG A 86 -13.48 10.87 -1.05
CA ARG A 86 -13.72 11.26 0.34
C ARG A 86 -15.13 11.80 0.53
N ALA A 87 -15.56 12.68 -0.36
CA ALA A 87 -16.91 13.24 -0.30
C ALA A 87 -17.97 12.14 -0.44
N HIS A 88 -17.75 11.22 -1.39
CA HIS A 88 -18.66 10.09 -1.60
C HIS A 88 -18.76 9.20 -0.36
N LEU A 89 -17.63 8.82 0.23
CA LEU A 89 -17.61 7.94 1.39
C LEU A 89 -18.23 8.59 2.63
N GLU A 90 -18.01 9.89 2.82
CA GLU A 90 -18.61 10.62 3.94
C GLU A 90 -20.15 10.66 3.80
N ARG A 91 -20.65 10.89 2.59
CA ARG A 91 -22.10 10.87 2.34
C ARG A 91 -22.70 9.48 2.56
N ALA A 92 -21.94 8.44 2.28
CA ALA A 92 -22.38 7.06 2.47
C ALA A 92 -22.18 6.55 3.90
N GLY A 93 -21.58 7.35 4.79
CA GLY A 93 -21.28 6.93 6.15
C GLY A 93 -20.20 5.86 6.22
N GLN A 94 -19.29 5.83 5.25
CA GLN A 94 -18.25 4.78 5.14
C GLN A 94 -16.85 5.37 5.09
N ARG A 95 -16.52 6.19 6.06
CA ARG A 95 -15.22 6.86 6.10
C ARG A 95 -14.05 5.87 6.08
N LEU A 96 -12.96 6.31 5.47
CA LEU A 96 -11.68 5.61 5.47
C LEU A 96 -10.65 6.45 6.23
N ALA A 97 -9.67 5.79 6.85
CA ALA A 97 -8.52 6.49 7.44
C ALA A 97 -7.77 7.24 6.34
N GLU A 98 -7.18 8.40 6.68
CA GLU A 98 -6.51 9.27 5.71
C GLU A 98 -5.43 8.55 4.89
N PRO A 99 -4.53 7.77 5.50
CA PRO A 99 -3.52 7.06 4.69
C PRO A 99 -4.15 6.10 3.68
N ASP A 100 -5.17 5.35 4.10
CA ASP A 100 -5.85 4.39 3.23
C ASP A 100 -6.55 5.10 2.07
N LEU A 101 -7.16 6.24 2.36
CA LEU A 101 -7.85 7.04 1.34
C LEU A 101 -6.87 7.55 0.28
N ARG A 102 -5.69 7.98 0.69
CA ARG A 102 -4.66 8.44 -0.23
C ARG A 102 -4.08 7.30 -1.06
N VAL A 103 -3.84 6.15 -0.45
CA VAL A 103 -3.37 4.94 -1.16
C VAL A 103 -4.40 4.52 -2.20
N ALA A 104 -5.68 4.48 -1.83
CA ALA A 104 -6.77 4.13 -2.75
C ALA A 104 -6.81 5.09 -3.95
N SER A 105 -6.61 6.38 -3.68
CA SER A 105 -6.63 7.41 -4.73
C SER A 105 -5.49 7.23 -5.73
N ILE A 106 -4.29 6.94 -5.23
CA ILE A 106 -3.13 6.65 -6.07
C ILE A 106 -3.41 5.42 -6.95
N ALA A 107 -3.95 4.36 -6.36
CA ALA A 107 -4.24 3.13 -7.07
C ALA A 107 -5.27 3.35 -8.19
N LEU A 108 -6.32 4.11 -7.93
CA LEU A 108 -7.35 4.40 -8.93
C LEU A 108 -6.80 5.19 -10.11
N VAL A 109 -5.99 6.21 -9.85
CA VAL A 109 -5.38 7.02 -10.92
C VAL A 109 -4.48 6.16 -11.79
N SER A 110 -3.76 5.22 -11.19
CA SER A 110 -2.79 4.36 -11.89
C SER A 110 -3.43 3.08 -12.43
N SER A 111 -4.70 2.83 -12.14
CA SER A 111 -5.42 1.60 -12.51
C SER A 111 -4.76 0.35 -11.95
N HIS A 112 -4.24 0.44 -10.72
CA HIS A 112 -3.61 -0.69 -10.04
C HIS A 112 -4.54 -1.32 -9.01
N THR A 113 -4.30 -2.59 -8.73
CA THR A 113 -4.95 -3.33 -7.66
C THR A 113 -4.23 -3.03 -6.35
N VAL A 114 -4.96 -2.70 -5.29
CA VAL A 114 -4.40 -2.56 -3.95
C VAL A 114 -4.23 -3.95 -3.34
N VAL A 115 -3.03 -4.24 -2.84
CA VAL A 115 -2.74 -5.49 -2.16
C VAL A 115 -2.61 -5.20 -0.67
N THR A 116 -3.55 -5.72 0.12
CA THR A 116 -3.66 -5.37 1.53
C THR A 116 -4.38 -6.49 2.30
N GLY A 117 -4.09 -6.61 3.59
CA GLY A 117 -4.89 -7.44 4.49
C GLY A 117 -6.18 -6.74 4.92
N ASN A 118 -6.27 -5.43 4.70
CA ASN A 118 -7.40 -4.60 5.11
C ASN A 118 -8.48 -4.50 4.01
N VAL A 119 -8.84 -5.64 3.44
CA VAL A 119 -9.78 -5.70 2.31
C VAL A 119 -11.12 -5.06 2.63
N ARG A 120 -11.61 -5.29 3.84
CA ARG A 120 -12.92 -4.76 4.27
C ARG A 120 -13.02 -3.24 4.11
N HIS A 121 -11.97 -2.51 4.50
CA HIS A 121 -11.98 -1.04 4.43
C HIS A 121 -11.78 -0.55 3.00
N PHE A 122 -10.81 -1.09 2.29
CA PHE A 122 -10.55 -0.68 0.91
C PHE A 122 -11.70 -1.02 -0.04
N SER A 123 -12.46 -2.08 0.25
CA SER A 123 -13.62 -2.45 -0.58
C SER A 123 -14.76 -1.45 -0.50
N ARG A 124 -14.71 -0.49 0.42
CA ARG A 124 -15.68 0.62 0.46
C ARG A 124 -15.51 1.58 -0.72
N VAL A 125 -14.33 1.59 -1.32
CA VAL A 125 -14.01 2.54 -2.41
C VAL A 125 -14.55 2.00 -3.73
N PRO A 126 -15.47 2.73 -4.41
CA PRO A 126 -16.02 2.28 -5.68
C PRO A 126 -14.93 2.11 -6.74
N ASP A 127 -15.06 1.06 -7.55
CA ASP A 127 -14.19 0.77 -8.69
C ASP A 127 -12.77 0.35 -8.33
N LEU A 128 -12.43 0.27 -7.05
CA LEU A 128 -11.11 -0.15 -6.61
C LEU A 128 -11.01 -1.67 -6.57
N ARG A 129 -10.00 -2.23 -7.22
CA ARG A 129 -9.70 -3.65 -7.11
C ARG A 129 -8.79 -3.87 -5.91
N VAL A 130 -9.13 -4.87 -5.09
CA VAL A 130 -8.42 -5.15 -3.84
C VAL A 130 -8.18 -6.64 -3.74
N GLU A 131 -6.96 -7.02 -3.39
CA GLU A 131 -6.58 -8.42 -3.16
C GLU A 131 -5.81 -8.55 -1.85
N ASN A 132 -5.97 -9.68 -1.19
CA ASN A 132 -5.23 -10.01 0.02
C ASN A 132 -4.24 -11.14 -0.28
N TRP A 133 -2.95 -10.84 -0.21
CA TRP A 133 -1.87 -11.83 -0.42
C TRP A 133 -1.27 -12.31 0.90
N LEU A 134 -1.82 -11.86 2.03
CA LEU A 134 -1.33 -12.25 3.36
C LEU A 134 -1.98 -13.54 3.88
N THR A 135 -3.03 -14.00 3.23
CA THR A 135 -3.67 -15.27 3.58
C THR A 135 -2.86 -16.43 3.01
N GLU A 136 -2.84 -17.52 3.72
CA GLU A 136 -2.14 -18.74 3.31
C GLU A 136 -2.95 -19.53 2.30
#